data_a06b492deff6deee4971941d22882b77
#
_entry.id   a06b492deff6deee4971941d22882b77
#
_cell.length_a   1.000
_cell.length_b   1.000
_cell.length_c   1.000
_cell.angle_alpha   90.00
_cell.angle_beta   90.00
_cell.angle_gamma   90.00
#
_symmetry.space_group_name_H-M   'P 1'
#
loop_
_entity.id
_entity.type
_entity.pdbx_description
1 polymer ?
#
loop_
_entity_poly.entity_id
_entity_poly.type
_entity_poly.pdbx_seq_one_letter_code
_entity_poly.pdbx_strand_id
1 'polypeptide(L)'
;MTDQEFRSGFVSIVGRPNVGKSTLVNQIVGRKVSIVSSRPQTTRTQVRGVRTTDRTQIVFLDTPGIHKPRTLLGERTNTRALTTLDEVDVVCFLIDASEPIGRGDRFIADQVGQVRTPTVLVVNKVDRASHQHTVEHLALASAELGDIAAFVPLSARTGEGVEALIGELEARMPVGPHYYPDGIVSDQPEAVLAAELLREKLLAVTHDELPHSIAVTAEEIEERTTKDGPLLALRLVIRVERASQRGIVIGRGAALLRKAGTDARLELEALLGVRVHLETHVRVDRDWQRRASSLDRLGL
;
A
#
# COMPACT_ATOMS: atom_id res chain seq x y z
N MET A 1 32.95 -6.89 22.76
CA MET A 1 31.71 -6.79 21.94
C MET A 1 31.54 -5.33 21.65
N THR A 2 31.77 -4.89 20.44
CA THR A 2 31.53 -3.49 20.02
C THR A 2 30.03 -3.24 20.16
N ASP A 3 29.64 -2.29 21.03
CA ASP A 3 28.28 -1.75 21.08
C ASP A 3 27.97 -1.20 19.69
N GLN A 4 27.31 -2.02 18.87
CA GLN A 4 26.90 -1.58 17.54
C GLN A 4 25.66 -0.70 17.75
N GLU A 5 25.81 0.60 17.50
CA GLU A 5 24.73 1.59 17.66
C GLU A 5 23.50 1.17 16.86
N PHE A 6 22.32 1.27 17.50
CA PHE A 6 21.04 0.97 16.85
C PHE A 6 20.78 1.96 15.72
N ARG A 7 20.25 1.45 14.60
CA ARG A 7 19.96 2.25 13.41
C ARG A 7 18.48 2.25 13.12
N SER A 8 17.94 3.39 12.74
CA SER A 8 16.52 3.48 12.39
C SER A 8 16.28 4.60 11.40
N GLY A 9 15.24 4.42 10.57
CA GLY A 9 14.89 5.43 9.60
C GLY A 9 13.63 5.08 8.80
N PHE A 10 13.31 5.96 7.87
CA PHE A 10 12.13 5.89 7.04
C PHE A 10 12.49 5.57 5.59
N VAL A 11 11.71 4.72 4.95
CA VAL A 11 11.86 4.33 3.54
C VAL A 11 10.56 4.61 2.81
N SER A 12 10.57 5.48 1.81
CA SER A 12 9.42 5.70 0.93
C SER A 12 9.43 4.69 -0.22
N ILE A 13 8.33 3.97 -0.41
CA ILE A 13 8.16 3.01 -1.50
C ILE A 13 7.38 3.70 -2.62
N VAL A 14 8.04 4.01 -3.72
CA VAL A 14 7.44 4.70 -4.87
C VAL A 14 7.50 3.85 -6.15
N GLY A 15 6.66 4.18 -7.12
CA GLY A 15 6.58 3.46 -8.38
C GLY A 15 5.20 3.60 -9.01
N ARG A 16 5.08 3.17 -10.27
CA ARG A 16 3.78 3.14 -10.96
C ARG A 16 2.72 2.32 -10.21
N PRO A 17 1.43 2.50 -10.49
CA PRO A 17 0.41 1.56 -10.03
C PRO A 17 0.75 0.11 -10.45
N ASN A 18 0.42 -0.85 -9.58
CA ASN A 18 0.56 -2.30 -9.81
C ASN A 18 1.99 -2.86 -9.98
N VAL A 19 3.03 -2.08 -9.71
CA VAL A 19 4.42 -2.59 -9.70
C VAL A 19 4.74 -3.47 -8.48
N GLY A 20 3.84 -3.52 -7.47
CA GLY A 20 3.95 -4.42 -6.32
C GLY A 20 4.38 -3.77 -5.01
N LYS A 21 4.22 -2.44 -4.84
CA LYS A 21 4.60 -1.68 -3.64
C LYS A 21 4.02 -2.27 -2.35
N SER A 22 2.69 -2.35 -2.25
CA SER A 22 1.98 -2.89 -1.08
C SER A 22 2.30 -4.37 -0.83
N THR A 23 2.52 -5.15 -1.90
CA THR A 23 2.95 -6.55 -1.80
C THR A 23 4.33 -6.64 -1.15
N LEU A 24 5.26 -5.75 -1.56
CA LEU A 24 6.61 -5.70 -1.01
C LEU A 24 6.58 -5.31 0.48
N VAL A 25 5.82 -4.27 0.85
CA VAL A 25 5.69 -3.88 2.27
C VAL A 25 5.15 -5.02 3.12
N ASN A 26 4.07 -5.68 2.68
CA ASN A 26 3.51 -6.84 3.39
C ASN A 26 4.53 -7.99 3.53
N GLN A 27 5.33 -8.25 2.48
CA GLN A 27 6.36 -9.30 2.48
C GLN A 27 7.48 -8.97 3.47
N ILE A 28 7.98 -7.72 3.49
CA ILE A 28 9.05 -7.27 4.40
C ILE A 28 8.60 -7.33 5.86
N VAL A 29 7.38 -6.86 6.12
CA VAL A 29 6.81 -6.79 7.49
C VAL A 29 6.37 -8.17 7.99
N GLY A 30 6.16 -9.14 7.09
CA GLY A 30 5.69 -10.49 7.42
C GLY A 30 4.22 -10.56 7.81
N ARG A 31 3.47 -9.47 7.64
CA ARG A 31 2.04 -9.36 7.95
C ARG A 31 1.35 -8.44 6.95
N LYS A 32 0.07 -8.69 6.70
CA LYS A 32 -0.73 -7.81 5.86
C LYS A 32 -1.07 -6.51 6.59
N VAL A 33 -0.44 -5.42 6.16
CA VAL A 33 -0.67 -4.05 6.64
C VAL A 33 -1.29 -3.18 5.55
N SER A 34 -1.10 -3.54 4.29
CA SER A 34 -1.61 -2.82 3.13
C SER A 34 -2.42 -3.75 2.23
N ILE A 35 -3.51 -3.26 1.65
CA ILE A 35 -4.33 -4.05 0.72
C ILE A 35 -3.63 -4.21 -0.64
N VAL A 36 -3.88 -5.33 -1.28
CA VAL A 36 -3.29 -5.68 -2.58
C VAL A 36 -4.39 -5.94 -3.61
N SER A 37 -4.29 -5.32 -4.78
CA SER A 37 -5.21 -5.57 -5.89
C SER A 37 -4.48 -5.42 -7.23
N SER A 38 -4.99 -6.12 -8.25
CA SER A 38 -4.56 -5.90 -9.64
C SER A 38 -5.10 -4.60 -10.25
N ARG A 39 -5.98 -3.89 -9.54
CA ARG A 39 -6.57 -2.63 -10.01
C ARG A 39 -5.62 -1.46 -9.73
N PRO A 40 -5.46 -0.51 -10.66
CA PRO A 40 -4.70 0.71 -10.39
C PRO A 40 -5.31 1.52 -9.23
N GLN A 41 -4.46 2.28 -8.53
CA GLN A 41 -4.87 3.14 -7.39
C GLN A 41 -5.47 2.34 -6.22
N THR A 42 -4.89 1.17 -5.92
CA THR A 42 -5.28 0.37 -4.77
C THR A 42 -4.99 1.12 -3.47
N THR A 43 -3.76 1.58 -3.27
CA THR A 43 -3.37 2.43 -2.14
C THR A 43 -3.78 3.87 -2.40
N ARG A 44 -4.52 4.50 -1.49
CA ARG A 44 -4.98 5.90 -1.57
C ARG A 44 -4.49 6.75 -0.42
N THR A 45 -4.23 6.12 0.72
CA THR A 45 -3.62 6.72 1.89
C THR A 45 -2.25 6.11 2.11
N GLN A 46 -1.35 6.85 2.72
CA GLN A 46 -0.06 6.31 3.13
C GLN A 46 -0.26 5.29 4.25
N VAL A 47 0.32 4.12 4.10
CA VAL A 47 0.34 3.08 5.13
C VAL A 47 1.77 2.91 5.62
N ARG A 48 1.95 2.80 6.94
CA ARG A 48 3.24 2.53 7.55
C ARG A 48 3.36 1.06 7.89
N GLY A 49 4.44 0.44 7.41
CA GLY A 49 4.85 -0.90 7.81
C GLY A 49 6.17 -0.82 8.58
N VAL A 50 6.26 -1.48 9.71
CA VAL A 50 7.46 -1.43 10.58
C VAL A 50 8.12 -2.80 10.62
N ARG A 51 9.42 -2.84 10.33
CA ARG A 51 10.29 -4.01 10.56
C ARG A 51 11.31 -3.66 11.62
N THR A 52 11.29 -4.40 12.71
CA THR A 52 12.25 -4.26 13.82
C THR A 52 13.12 -5.51 13.92
N THR A 53 14.42 -5.34 14.07
CA THR A 53 15.41 -6.36 14.41
C THR A 53 16.18 -5.92 15.64
N ASP A 54 17.10 -6.74 16.15
CA ASP A 54 17.96 -6.38 17.28
C ASP A 54 18.88 -5.17 17.01
N ARG A 55 19.05 -4.79 15.74
CA ARG A 55 20.01 -3.77 15.30
C ARG A 55 19.38 -2.61 14.55
N THR A 56 18.20 -2.83 13.96
CA THR A 56 17.59 -1.86 13.09
C THR A 56 16.08 -1.80 13.26
N GLN A 57 15.52 -0.60 13.04
CA GLN A 57 14.08 -0.43 12.82
C GLN A 57 13.86 0.41 11.57
N ILE A 58 13.20 -0.18 10.58
CA ILE A 58 12.87 0.51 9.32
C ILE A 58 11.36 0.70 9.23
N VAL A 59 10.95 1.94 9.02
CA VAL A 59 9.55 2.32 8.79
C VAL A 59 9.32 2.51 7.28
N PHE A 60 8.59 1.59 6.67
CA PHE A 60 8.24 1.63 5.26
C PHE A 60 6.97 2.44 5.05
N LEU A 61 7.02 3.43 4.18
CA LEU A 61 5.88 4.24 3.77
C LEU A 61 5.35 3.68 2.44
N ASP A 62 4.26 2.87 2.48
CA ASP A 62 3.56 2.45 1.27
C ASP A 62 2.76 3.63 0.72
N THR A 63 3.21 4.17 -0.41
CA THR A 63 2.61 5.35 -1.01
C THR A 63 1.68 4.97 -2.17
N PRO A 64 0.67 5.81 -2.48
CA PRO A 64 -0.09 5.67 -3.70
C PRO A 64 0.81 5.61 -4.94
N GLY A 65 0.40 4.84 -5.95
CA GLY A 65 1.13 4.77 -7.21
C GLY A 65 1.07 6.10 -7.96
N ILE A 66 2.23 6.61 -8.37
CA ILE A 66 2.34 7.86 -9.12
C ILE A 66 1.89 7.63 -10.57
N HIS A 67 0.96 8.46 -11.03
CA HIS A 67 0.36 8.36 -12.37
C HIS A 67 -0.14 9.73 -12.85
N LYS A 68 -0.51 9.86 -14.12
CA LYS A 68 -1.13 11.09 -14.63
C LYS A 68 -2.53 11.27 -13.99
N PRO A 69 -2.75 12.32 -13.16
CA PRO A 69 -4.01 12.49 -12.46
C PRO A 69 -5.14 12.89 -13.42
N ARG A 70 -6.37 12.45 -13.13
CA ARG A 70 -7.60 12.80 -13.86
C ARG A 70 -8.68 13.36 -12.95
N THR A 71 -8.46 13.30 -11.64
CA THR A 71 -9.38 13.75 -10.60
C THR A 71 -8.60 14.43 -9.49
N LEU A 72 -9.26 15.23 -8.65
CA LEU A 72 -8.65 15.85 -7.48
C LEU A 72 -8.07 14.80 -6.53
N LEU A 73 -8.72 13.64 -6.40
CA LEU A 73 -8.16 12.49 -5.66
C LEU A 73 -6.79 12.09 -6.23
N GLY A 74 -6.67 11.94 -7.55
CA GLY A 74 -5.41 11.57 -8.20
C GLY A 74 -4.32 12.63 -7.99
N GLU A 75 -4.66 13.91 -8.00
CA GLU A 75 -3.73 15.01 -7.70
C GLU A 75 -3.24 14.93 -6.26
N ARG A 76 -4.14 14.79 -5.28
CA ARG A 76 -3.80 14.68 -3.86
C ARG A 76 -2.94 13.45 -3.55
N THR A 77 -3.27 12.30 -4.15
CA THR A 77 -2.47 11.07 -3.96
C THR A 77 -1.07 11.19 -4.54
N ASN A 78 -0.92 11.80 -5.72
CA ASN A 78 0.40 12.06 -6.29
C ASN A 78 1.20 13.04 -5.44
N THR A 79 0.59 14.14 -4.99
CA THR A 79 1.26 15.12 -4.12
C THR A 79 1.79 14.44 -2.86
N ARG A 80 0.96 13.64 -2.17
CA ARG A 80 1.39 12.87 -0.98
C ARG A 80 2.58 11.95 -1.27
N ALA A 81 2.56 11.22 -2.39
CA ALA A 81 3.66 10.33 -2.76
C ALA A 81 4.96 11.11 -3.04
N LEU A 82 4.87 12.28 -3.66
CA LEU A 82 6.04 13.09 -4.00
C LEU A 82 6.61 13.83 -2.78
N THR A 83 5.78 14.36 -1.88
CA THR A 83 6.26 15.06 -0.68
C THR A 83 7.06 14.15 0.25
N THR A 84 6.78 12.84 0.26
CA THR A 84 7.53 11.90 1.10
C THR A 84 8.98 11.68 0.63
N LEU A 85 9.34 12.06 -0.61
CA LEU A 85 10.69 11.80 -1.14
C LEU A 85 11.79 12.57 -0.40
N ASP A 86 11.49 13.78 0.06
CA ASP A 86 12.43 14.64 0.80
C ASP A 86 12.41 14.37 2.32
N GLU A 87 11.41 13.64 2.81
CA GLU A 87 11.17 13.43 4.24
C GLU A 87 11.69 12.07 4.76
N VAL A 88 12.30 11.27 3.89
CA VAL A 88 12.77 9.92 4.23
C VAL A 88 14.28 9.79 4.09
N ASP A 89 14.82 8.73 4.72
CA ASP A 89 16.27 8.45 4.67
C ASP A 89 16.66 7.71 3.39
N VAL A 90 15.75 6.93 2.79
CA VAL A 90 15.95 6.21 1.53
C VAL A 90 14.66 6.19 0.70
N VAL A 91 14.79 6.40 -0.59
CA VAL A 91 13.73 6.13 -1.56
C VAL A 91 13.92 4.74 -2.15
N CYS A 92 12.89 3.92 -2.06
CA CYS A 92 12.82 2.61 -2.72
C CYS A 92 11.93 2.75 -3.96
N PHE A 93 12.56 2.85 -5.14
CA PHE A 93 11.86 3.03 -6.41
C PHE A 93 11.63 1.68 -7.08
N LEU A 94 10.36 1.28 -7.24
CA LEU A 94 9.96 0.01 -7.83
C LEU A 94 9.60 0.14 -9.32
N ILE A 95 10.16 -0.76 -10.12
CA ILE A 95 9.76 -1.01 -11.51
C ILE A 95 9.39 -2.49 -11.69
N ASP A 96 8.68 -2.82 -12.77
CA ASP A 96 8.19 -4.17 -13.08
C ASP A 96 9.12 -4.85 -14.08
N ALA A 97 9.77 -5.96 -13.72
CA ALA A 97 10.66 -6.71 -14.60
C ALA A 97 9.95 -7.31 -15.83
N SER A 98 8.64 -7.52 -15.76
CA SER A 98 7.86 -8.13 -16.83
C SER A 98 7.29 -7.13 -17.84
N GLU A 99 7.48 -5.82 -17.61
CA GLU A 99 7.00 -4.74 -18.48
C GLU A 99 8.16 -3.84 -18.90
N PRO A 100 8.15 -3.28 -20.12
CA PRO A 100 9.19 -2.34 -20.54
C PRO A 100 9.16 -1.07 -19.70
N ILE A 101 10.35 -0.44 -19.50
CA ILE A 101 10.47 0.87 -18.87
C ILE A 101 9.69 1.89 -19.71
N GLY A 102 8.62 2.41 -19.13
CA GLY A 102 7.68 3.29 -19.78
C GLY A 102 7.83 4.77 -19.39
N ARG A 103 6.99 5.62 -19.98
CA ARG A 103 6.95 7.07 -19.65
C ARG A 103 6.65 7.32 -18.18
N GLY A 104 5.88 6.45 -17.52
CA GLY A 104 5.57 6.57 -16.09
C GLY A 104 6.79 6.32 -15.21
N ASP A 105 7.64 5.34 -15.57
CA ASP A 105 8.87 5.06 -14.82
C ASP A 105 9.86 6.20 -14.97
N ARG A 106 10.06 6.72 -16.19
CA ARG A 106 10.93 7.89 -16.45
C ARG A 106 10.44 9.13 -15.71
N PHE A 107 9.13 9.38 -15.70
CA PHE A 107 8.57 10.51 -14.93
C PHE A 107 8.88 10.39 -13.43
N ILE A 108 8.75 9.19 -12.85
CA ILE A 108 9.08 8.97 -11.44
C ILE A 108 10.59 9.12 -11.21
N ALA A 109 11.42 8.58 -12.12
CA ALA A 109 12.86 8.74 -12.08
C ALA A 109 13.28 10.22 -12.08
N ASP A 110 12.66 11.04 -12.94
CA ASP A 110 12.88 12.49 -12.97
C ASP A 110 12.52 13.15 -11.63
N GLN A 111 11.43 12.73 -10.98
CA GLN A 111 11.04 13.27 -9.66
C GLN A 111 12.02 12.84 -8.56
N VAL A 112 12.39 11.57 -8.55
CA VAL A 112 13.37 11.01 -7.61
C VAL A 112 14.76 11.65 -7.80
N GLY A 113 15.16 11.94 -9.03
CA GLY A 113 16.41 12.63 -9.35
C GLY A 113 16.47 14.09 -8.90
N GLN A 114 15.35 14.71 -8.51
CA GLN A 114 15.30 16.08 -7.99
C GLN A 114 15.58 16.17 -6.48
N VAL A 115 15.48 15.06 -5.76
CA VAL A 115 15.76 15.00 -4.33
C VAL A 115 17.17 14.49 -4.05
N ARG A 116 17.72 14.82 -2.88
CA ARG A 116 19.06 14.36 -2.46
C ARG A 116 19.03 13.01 -1.75
N THR A 117 17.87 12.50 -1.48
CA THR A 117 17.65 11.24 -0.76
C THR A 117 18.19 10.07 -1.58
N PRO A 118 19.05 9.20 -1.03
CA PRO A 118 19.59 8.05 -1.76
C PRO A 118 18.47 7.14 -2.24
N THR A 119 18.58 6.71 -3.49
CA THR A 119 17.56 5.88 -4.13
C THR A 119 18.08 4.48 -4.38
N VAL A 120 17.32 3.48 -3.91
CA VAL A 120 17.50 2.06 -4.25
C VAL A 120 16.44 1.69 -5.29
N LEU A 121 16.88 1.27 -6.47
CA LEU A 121 15.98 0.77 -7.51
C LEU A 121 15.69 -0.71 -7.29
N VAL A 122 14.42 -1.05 -7.22
CA VAL A 122 13.92 -2.42 -7.11
C VAL A 122 13.30 -2.86 -8.43
N VAL A 123 13.90 -3.86 -9.06
CA VAL A 123 13.34 -4.54 -10.23
C VAL A 123 12.49 -5.71 -9.74
N ASN A 124 11.20 -5.46 -9.56
CA ASN A 124 10.26 -6.42 -8.98
C ASN A 124 9.63 -7.36 -10.03
N LYS A 125 9.05 -8.44 -9.56
CA LYS A 125 8.38 -9.49 -10.33
C LYS A 125 9.33 -10.34 -11.20
N VAL A 126 10.56 -10.57 -10.73
CA VAL A 126 11.51 -11.45 -11.42
C VAL A 126 10.98 -12.87 -11.59
N ASP A 127 10.01 -13.29 -10.78
CA ASP A 127 9.27 -14.54 -10.93
C ASP A 127 8.45 -14.66 -12.22
N ARG A 128 8.29 -13.55 -12.96
CA ARG A 128 7.57 -13.47 -14.25
C ARG A 128 8.49 -13.19 -15.44
N ALA A 129 9.77 -12.96 -15.20
CA ALA A 129 10.77 -12.66 -16.22
C ALA A 129 11.84 -13.76 -16.24
N SER A 130 12.49 -13.98 -17.39
CA SER A 130 13.68 -14.82 -17.43
C SER A 130 14.86 -14.09 -16.77
N HIS A 131 15.86 -14.85 -16.32
CA HIS A 131 17.09 -14.27 -15.77
C HIS A 131 17.77 -13.33 -16.76
N GLN A 132 17.87 -13.73 -18.03
CA GLN A 132 18.45 -12.88 -19.07
C GLN A 132 17.67 -11.57 -19.24
N HIS A 133 16.34 -11.63 -19.28
CA HIS A 133 15.50 -10.45 -19.38
C HIS A 133 15.65 -9.53 -18.16
N THR A 134 15.79 -10.10 -16.97
CA THR A 134 16.04 -9.33 -15.74
C THR A 134 17.38 -8.57 -15.80
N VAL A 135 18.44 -9.21 -16.30
CA VAL A 135 19.77 -8.57 -16.49
C VAL A 135 19.71 -7.44 -17.50
N GLU A 136 19.07 -7.68 -18.66
CA GLU A 136 18.86 -6.65 -19.69
C GLU A 136 18.04 -5.46 -19.14
N HIS A 137 17.02 -5.75 -18.37
CA HIS A 137 16.19 -4.72 -17.74
C HIS A 137 16.96 -3.88 -16.70
N LEU A 138 17.81 -4.51 -15.88
CA LEU A 138 18.71 -3.82 -14.95
C LEU A 138 19.70 -2.91 -15.69
N ALA A 139 20.31 -3.39 -16.76
CA ALA A 139 21.25 -2.60 -17.58
C ALA A 139 20.53 -1.38 -18.20
N LEU A 140 19.32 -1.56 -18.73
CA LEU A 140 18.51 -0.49 -19.28
C LEU A 140 18.09 0.51 -18.20
N ALA A 141 17.67 0.04 -17.04
CA ALA A 141 17.30 0.89 -15.91
C ALA A 141 18.49 1.74 -15.43
N SER A 142 19.68 1.16 -15.36
CA SER A 142 20.90 1.87 -15.01
C SER A 142 21.25 2.98 -16.01
N ALA A 143 20.94 2.77 -17.29
CA ALA A 143 21.23 3.78 -18.33
C ALA A 143 20.17 4.89 -18.40
N GLU A 144 18.92 4.62 -18.05
CA GLU A 144 17.79 5.51 -18.31
C GLU A 144 17.21 6.21 -17.08
N LEU A 145 17.42 5.68 -15.86
CA LEU A 145 16.68 6.13 -14.68
C LEU A 145 17.49 6.99 -13.70
N GLY A 146 18.66 7.48 -14.12
CA GLY A 146 19.43 8.46 -13.37
C GLY A 146 20.38 7.88 -12.31
N ASP A 147 20.72 8.69 -11.31
CA ASP A 147 21.67 8.31 -10.25
C ASP A 147 21.00 7.42 -9.22
N ILE A 148 21.37 6.14 -9.23
CA ILE A 148 20.79 5.08 -8.39
C ILE A 148 21.89 4.50 -7.50
N ALA A 149 21.69 4.54 -6.19
CA ALA A 149 22.65 4.07 -5.20
C ALA A 149 22.83 2.54 -5.16
N ALA A 150 21.78 1.79 -5.51
CA ALA A 150 21.81 0.32 -5.61
C ALA A 150 20.68 -0.20 -6.49
N PHE A 151 20.88 -1.39 -7.08
CA PHE A 151 19.91 -2.10 -7.91
C PHE A 151 19.63 -3.46 -7.29
N VAL A 152 18.36 -3.74 -7.00
CA VAL A 152 17.96 -5.00 -6.36
C VAL A 152 16.86 -5.69 -7.16
N PRO A 153 17.16 -6.78 -7.88
CA PRO A 153 16.14 -7.64 -8.47
C PRO A 153 15.49 -8.49 -7.38
N LEU A 154 14.15 -8.55 -7.38
CA LEU A 154 13.40 -9.35 -6.41
C LEU A 154 12.00 -9.75 -6.91
N SER A 155 11.39 -10.68 -6.21
CA SER A 155 9.96 -10.95 -6.29
C SER A 155 9.29 -10.71 -4.93
N ALA A 156 8.53 -9.63 -4.83
CA ALA A 156 7.72 -9.35 -3.64
C ALA A 156 6.68 -10.44 -3.34
N ARG A 157 6.30 -11.23 -4.35
CA ARG A 157 5.34 -12.32 -4.21
C ARG A 157 5.94 -13.58 -3.60
N THR A 158 7.16 -13.96 -4.02
CA THR A 158 7.82 -15.18 -3.57
C THR A 158 8.77 -14.96 -2.39
N GLY A 159 9.18 -13.71 -2.16
CA GLY A 159 10.20 -13.34 -1.17
C GLY A 159 11.63 -13.40 -1.71
N GLU A 160 11.84 -13.89 -2.94
CA GLU A 160 13.16 -13.93 -3.58
C GLU A 160 13.78 -12.53 -3.65
N GLY A 161 15.03 -12.37 -3.21
CA GLY A 161 15.77 -11.11 -3.23
C GLY A 161 15.36 -10.09 -2.17
N VAL A 162 14.32 -10.32 -1.37
CA VAL A 162 13.83 -9.36 -0.35
C VAL A 162 14.86 -9.13 0.76
N GLU A 163 15.56 -10.16 1.23
CA GLU A 163 16.62 -9.99 2.25
C GLU A 163 17.82 -9.19 1.71
N ALA A 164 18.14 -9.28 0.42
CA ALA A 164 19.16 -8.43 -0.20
C ALA A 164 18.73 -6.95 -0.18
N LEU A 165 17.46 -6.66 -0.48
CA LEU A 165 16.92 -5.31 -0.35
C LEU A 165 17.00 -4.81 1.11
N ILE A 166 16.63 -5.63 2.08
CA ILE A 166 16.70 -5.26 3.49
C ILE A 166 18.12 -4.90 3.88
N GLY A 167 19.11 -5.71 3.51
CA GLY A 167 20.53 -5.43 3.77
C GLY A 167 21.00 -4.10 3.16
N GLU A 168 20.58 -3.79 1.92
CA GLU A 168 20.87 -2.51 1.27
C GLU A 168 20.24 -1.30 1.98
N LEU A 169 19.02 -1.48 2.51
CA LEU A 169 18.34 -0.44 3.27
C LEU A 169 18.96 -0.26 4.66
N GLU A 170 19.23 -1.34 5.40
CA GLU A 170 19.86 -1.30 6.74
C GLU A 170 21.22 -0.60 6.70
N ALA A 171 22.01 -0.83 5.66
CA ALA A 171 23.33 -0.19 5.49
C ALA A 171 23.23 1.35 5.36
N ARG A 172 22.08 1.86 4.94
CA ARG A 172 21.83 3.30 4.72
C ARG A 172 21.07 3.97 5.86
N MET A 173 20.58 3.20 6.84
CA MET A 173 19.89 3.80 7.98
C MET A 173 20.85 4.60 8.87
N PRO A 174 20.46 5.79 9.30
CA PRO A 174 21.21 6.55 10.30
C PRO A 174 21.18 5.88 11.68
N VAL A 175 22.09 6.25 12.54
CA VAL A 175 21.99 5.97 13.99
C VAL A 175 20.77 6.71 14.52
N GLY A 176 19.87 5.99 15.19
CA GLY A 176 18.59 6.57 15.62
C GLY A 176 17.88 5.72 16.68
N PRO A 177 16.83 6.27 17.30
CA PRO A 177 16.06 5.59 18.34
C PRO A 177 15.06 4.59 17.75
N HIS A 178 14.44 3.77 18.60
CA HIS A 178 13.22 3.07 18.25
C HIS A 178 12.07 4.08 18.07
N TYR A 179 11.49 4.15 16.88
CA TYR A 179 10.30 4.97 16.61
C TYR A 179 9.01 4.29 17.09
N TYR A 180 9.00 2.97 17.11
CA TYR A 180 7.87 2.14 17.53
C TYR A 180 8.31 1.12 18.57
N PRO A 181 7.46 0.75 19.53
CA PRO A 181 7.71 -0.37 20.43
C PRO A 181 7.92 -1.68 19.67
N ASP A 182 8.66 -2.61 20.28
CA ASP A 182 8.87 -3.94 19.70
C ASP A 182 7.54 -4.67 19.47
N GLY A 183 7.48 -5.41 18.35
CA GLY A 183 6.29 -6.15 17.95
C GLY A 183 5.22 -5.33 17.23
N ILE A 184 5.35 -4.00 17.17
CA ILE A 184 4.46 -3.17 16.34
C ILE A 184 4.91 -3.29 14.88
N VAL A 185 3.99 -3.73 14.02
CA VAL A 185 4.21 -3.89 12.58
C VAL A 185 3.53 -2.82 11.74
N SER A 186 2.59 -2.07 12.32
CA SER A 186 1.91 -0.91 11.72
C SER A 186 1.21 -0.10 12.79
N ASP A 187 1.05 1.19 12.55
CA ASP A 187 0.26 2.12 13.38
C ASP A 187 -1.13 2.38 12.78
N GLN A 188 -1.52 1.61 11.76
CA GLN A 188 -2.80 1.81 11.09
C GLN A 188 -3.96 1.46 12.04
N PRO A 189 -4.93 2.39 12.27
CA PRO A 189 -6.11 2.10 13.07
C PRO A 189 -6.91 0.91 12.51
N GLU A 190 -7.43 0.06 13.37
CA GLU A 190 -8.22 -1.13 12.98
C GLU A 190 -9.44 -0.77 12.12
N ALA A 191 -10.07 0.37 12.39
CA ALA A 191 -11.17 0.89 11.59
C ALA A 191 -10.77 1.16 10.13
N VAL A 192 -9.56 1.70 9.91
CA VAL A 192 -9.03 1.96 8.57
C VAL A 192 -8.66 0.65 7.89
N LEU A 193 -8.00 -0.27 8.60
CA LEU A 193 -7.68 -1.60 8.09
C LEU A 193 -8.94 -2.35 7.66
N ALA A 194 -10.01 -2.34 8.48
CA ALA A 194 -11.28 -2.97 8.16
C ALA A 194 -11.94 -2.38 6.91
N ALA A 195 -11.93 -1.04 6.78
CA ALA A 195 -12.46 -0.35 5.61
C ALA A 195 -11.68 -0.71 4.33
N GLU A 196 -10.35 -0.74 4.42
CA GLU A 196 -9.49 -1.11 3.29
C GLU A 196 -9.64 -2.59 2.91
N LEU A 197 -9.74 -3.52 3.86
CA LEU A 197 -9.99 -4.94 3.58
C LEU A 197 -11.34 -5.13 2.86
N LEU A 198 -12.41 -4.47 3.31
CA LEU A 198 -13.69 -4.52 2.58
C LEU A 198 -13.55 -3.94 1.17
N ARG A 199 -12.80 -2.83 1.02
CA ARG A 199 -12.55 -2.24 -0.29
C ARG A 199 -11.76 -3.20 -1.19
N GLU A 200 -10.76 -3.91 -0.70
CA GLU A 200 -10.04 -4.95 -1.45
C GLU A 200 -10.98 -6.03 -1.98
N LYS A 201 -11.88 -6.56 -1.14
CA LYS A 201 -12.83 -7.59 -1.56
C LYS A 201 -13.80 -7.07 -2.62
N LEU A 202 -14.24 -5.82 -2.49
CA LEU A 202 -15.07 -5.17 -3.51
C LEU A 202 -14.31 -4.96 -4.82
N LEU A 203 -13.04 -4.54 -4.78
CA LEU A 203 -12.19 -4.39 -5.97
C LEU A 203 -11.99 -5.71 -6.72
N ALA A 204 -11.93 -6.84 -6.01
CA ALA A 204 -11.77 -8.17 -6.60
C ALA A 204 -13.01 -8.65 -7.38
N VAL A 205 -14.21 -8.21 -6.97
CA VAL A 205 -15.49 -8.70 -7.53
C VAL A 205 -16.21 -7.67 -8.41
N THR A 206 -15.65 -6.45 -8.54
CA THR A 206 -16.21 -5.39 -9.38
C THR A 206 -15.36 -5.18 -10.63
N HIS A 207 -15.97 -4.67 -11.70
CA HIS A 207 -15.37 -4.54 -13.02
C HIS A 207 -15.55 -3.11 -13.58
N ASP A 208 -14.94 -2.86 -14.71
CA ASP A 208 -14.97 -1.60 -15.45
C ASP A 208 -14.53 -0.40 -14.60
N GLU A 209 -15.26 0.68 -14.56
CA GLU A 209 -14.95 1.90 -13.77
C GLU A 209 -15.44 1.85 -12.32
N LEU A 210 -16.17 0.83 -11.91
CA LEU A 210 -16.71 0.74 -10.55
C LEU A 210 -15.61 0.63 -9.48
N PRO A 211 -14.53 -0.14 -9.66
CA PRO A 211 -13.41 -0.18 -8.71
C PRO A 211 -12.83 1.20 -8.37
N HIS A 212 -12.75 2.08 -9.34
CA HIS A 212 -12.23 3.45 -9.14
C HIS A 212 -13.20 4.33 -8.34
N SER A 213 -14.51 4.08 -8.45
CA SER A 213 -15.56 4.87 -7.85
C SER A 213 -15.94 4.46 -6.41
N ILE A 214 -15.34 3.39 -5.88
CA ILE A 214 -15.63 2.89 -4.54
C ILE A 214 -14.69 3.53 -3.51
N ALA A 215 -15.26 4.14 -2.46
CA ALA A 215 -14.57 4.44 -1.22
C ALA A 215 -15.26 3.72 -0.06
N VAL A 216 -14.48 3.32 0.95
CA VAL A 216 -15.01 2.68 2.16
C VAL A 216 -14.44 3.41 3.38
N THR A 217 -15.29 3.68 4.36
CA THR A 217 -14.89 4.27 5.65
C THR A 217 -15.60 3.57 6.79
N ALA A 218 -14.96 3.50 7.95
CA ALA A 218 -15.66 3.12 9.17
C ALA A 218 -16.36 4.37 9.75
N GLU A 219 -17.63 4.25 10.10
CA GLU A 219 -18.40 5.30 10.77
C GLU A 219 -18.53 5.02 12.27
N GLU A 220 -18.57 3.73 12.66
CA GLU A 220 -18.64 3.31 14.05
C GLU A 220 -17.68 2.14 14.28
N ILE A 221 -17.01 2.16 15.42
CA ILE A 221 -16.20 1.08 15.96
C ILE A 221 -16.49 0.95 17.44
N GLU A 222 -16.79 -0.25 17.90
CA GLU A 222 -17.13 -0.54 19.27
C GLU A 222 -16.54 -1.89 19.69
N GLU A 223 -15.80 -1.88 20.78
CA GLU A 223 -15.35 -3.11 21.43
C GLU A 223 -16.43 -3.57 22.42
N ARG A 224 -16.85 -4.82 22.31
CA ARG A 224 -17.86 -5.45 23.16
C ARG A 224 -17.32 -6.71 23.80
N THR A 225 -17.68 -6.94 25.05
CA THR A 225 -17.48 -8.25 25.69
C THR A 225 -18.76 -9.05 25.58
N THR A 226 -18.68 -10.22 24.96
CA THR A 226 -19.81 -11.14 24.83
C THR A 226 -19.57 -12.41 25.63
N LYS A 227 -20.59 -13.28 25.72
CA LYS A 227 -20.47 -14.61 26.39
C LYS A 227 -19.36 -15.48 25.79
N ASP A 228 -19.08 -15.28 24.49
CA ASP A 228 -18.09 -16.04 23.75
C ASP A 228 -16.76 -15.28 23.58
N GLY A 229 -16.49 -14.24 24.38
CA GLY A 229 -15.26 -13.46 24.39
C GLY A 229 -15.37 -12.08 23.72
N PRO A 230 -14.23 -11.42 23.47
CA PRO A 230 -14.20 -10.08 22.86
C PRO A 230 -14.76 -10.09 21.45
N LEU A 231 -15.46 -9.03 21.11
CA LEU A 231 -16.08 -8.80 19.80
C LEU A 231 -15.83 -7.35 19.37
N LEU A 232 -15.25 -7.16 18.21
CA LEU A 232 -15.13 -5.87 17.55
C LEU A 232 -16.33 -5.65 16.62
N ALA A 233 -17.19 -4.69 16.95
CA ALA A 233 -18.33 -4.31 16.12
C ALA A 233 -17.97 -3.11 15.24
N LEU A 234 -18.17 -3.23 13.94
CA LEU A 234 -17.79 -2.21 12.95
C LEU A 234 -18.97 -1.91 12.03
N ARG A 235 -19.25 -0.62 11.81
CA ARG A 235 -20.14 -0.15 10.75
C ARG A 235 -19.33 0.50 9.65
N LEU A 236 -19.29 -0.13 8.47
CA LEU A 236 -18.57 0.35 7.29
C LEU A 236 -19.54 0.94 6.27
N VAL A 237 -19.19 2.09 5.73
CA VAL A 237 -19.96 2.76 4.68
C VAL A 237 -19.19 2.75 3.37
N ILE A 238 -19.80 2.12 2.38
CA ILE A 238 -19.32 2.05 1.00
C ILE A 238 -19.95 3.20 0.25
N ARG A 239 -19.12 4.10 -0.30
CA ARG A 239 -19.57 5.22 -1.15
C ARG A 239 -19.29 4.93 -2.60
N VAL A 240 -20.27 5.23 -3.44
CA VAL A 240 -20.21 5.15 -4.89
C VAL A 240 -20.72 6.46 -5.51
N GLU A 241 -20.33 6.76 -6.73
CA GLU A 241 -20.67 8.05 -7.36
C GLU A 241 -22.09 8.10 -7.94
N ARG A 242 -22.68 6.95 -8.33
CA ARG A 242 -23.96 6.87 -9.03
C ARG A 242 -24.90 5.84 -8.43
N ALA A 243 -26.20 6.09 -8.56
CA ALA A 243 -27.26 5.16 -8.10
C ALA A 243 -27.17 3.79 -8.79
N SER A 244 -26.83 3.74 -10.09
CA SER A 244 -26.59 2.50 -10.82
C SER A 244 -25.45 1.66 -10.21
N GLN A 245 -24.37 2.30 -9.79
CA GLN A 245 -23.24 1.65 -9.14
C GLN A 245 -23.61 1.05 -7.79
N ARG A 246 -24.52 1.69 -7.03
CA ARG A 246 -25.06 1.16 -5.78
C ARG A 246 -25.70 -0.21 -5.98
N GLY A 247 -26.54 -0.35 -7.03
CA GLY A 247 -27.18 -1.62 -7.36
C GLY A 247 -26.17 -2.72 -7.69
N ILE A 248 -25.12 -2.39 -8.42
CA ILE A 248 -24.04 -3.33 -8.80
C ILE A 248 -23.26 -3.80 -7.56
N VAL A 249 -22.88 -2.88 -6.67
CA VAL A 249 -22.14 -3.19 -5.43
C VAL A 249 -22.96 -4.08 -4.50
N ILE A 250 -24.26 -3.84 -4.39
CA ILE A 250 -25.16 -4.68 -3.59
C ILE A 250 -25.30 -6.07 -4.25
N GLY A 251 -25.48 -6.12 -5.56
CA GLY A 251 -25.72 -7.32 -6.32
C GLY A 251 -27.12 -7.90 -6.13
N ARG A 252 -27.50 -8.91 -6.92
CA ARG A 252 -28.81 -9.57 -6.84
C ARG A 252 -28.99 -10.19 -5.45
N GLY A 253 -30.07 -9.84 -4.75
CA GLY A 253 -30.32 -10.31 -3.39
C GLY A 253 -29.21 -10.01 -2.38
N ALA A 254 -28.44 -8.96 -2.60
CA ALA A 254 -27.28 -8.56 -1.81
C ALA A 254 -26.13 -9.60 -1.80
N ALA A 255 -26.06 -10.48 -2.80
CA ALA A 255 -25.09 -11.58 -2.81
C ALA A 255 -23.63 -11.08 -2.90
N LEU A 256 -23.33 -10.06 -3.73
CA LEU A 256 -21.99 -9.54 -3.89
C LEU A 256 -21.50 -8.86 -2.62
N LEU A 257 -22.31 -7.97 -2.05
CA LEU A 257 -21.98 -7.26 -0.82
C LEU A 257 -21.80 -8.22 0.36
N ARG A 258 -22.69 -9.23 0.48
CA ARG A 258 -22.61 -10.25 1.53
C ARG A 258 -21.33 -11.07 1.41
N LYS A 259 -20.96 -11.49 0.19
CA LYS A 259 -19.69 -12.20 -0.05
C LYS A 259 -18.50 -11.36 0.33
N ALA A 260 -18.39 -10.13 -0.20
CA ALA A 260 -17.28 -9.24 0.11
C ALA A 260 -17.18 -8.93 1.62
N GLY A 261 -18.31 -8.69 2.28
CA GLY A 261 -18.35 -8.47 3.74
C GLY A 261 -17.92 -9.70 4.55
N THR A 262 -18.34 -10.90 4.14
CA THR A 262 -17.92 -12.14 4.80
C THR A 262 -16.43 -12.38 4.63
N ASP A 263 -15.91 -12.26 3.41
CA ASP A 263 -14.49 -12.46 3.13
C ASP A 263 -13.61 -11.42 3.89
N ALA A 264 -14.05 -10.17 3.96
CA ALA A 264 -13.36 -9.12 4.71
C ALA A 264 -13.38 -9.39 6.22
N ARG A 265 -14.54 -9.80 6.77
CA ARG A 265 -14.68 -10.13 8.19
C ARG A 265 -13.76 -11.28 8.60
N LEU A 266 -13.76 -12.38 7.85
CA LEU A 266 -12.93 -13.56 8.16
C LEU A 266 -11.44 -13.22 8.14
N GLU A 267 -11.00 -12.40 7.18
CA GLU A 267 -9.62 -11.97 7.10
C GLU A 267 -9.26 -11.01 8.26
N LEU A 268 -10.17 -10.12 8.63
CA LEU A 268 -9.98 -9.21 9.76
C LEU A 268 -9.89 -9.97 11.09
N GLU A 269 -10.73 -10.97 11.30
CA GLU A 269 -10.68 -11.88 12.46
C GLU A 269 -9.32 -12.60 12.55
N ALA A 270 -8.82 -13.10 11.42
CA ALA A 270 -7.50 -13.76 11.36
C ALA A 270 -6.34 -12.79 11.65
N LEU A 271 -6.43 -11.53 11.23
CA LEU A 271 -5.42 -10.51 11.46
C LEU A 271 -5.41 -9.97 12.89
N LEU A 272 -6.58 -9.77 13.49
CA LEU A 272 -6.72 -9.16 14.82
C LEU A 272 -6.78 -10.18 15.95
N GLY A 273 -7.09 -11.44 15.67
CA GLY A 273 -7.25 -12.50 16.68
C GLY A 273 -8.51 -12.33 17.54
N VAL A 274 -9.48 -11.51 17.12
CA VAL A 274 -10.74 -11.26 17.82
C VAL A 274 -11.91 -11.51 16.86
N ARG A 275 -13.09 -11.83 17.41
CA ARG A 275 -14.30 -11.95 16.59
C ARG A 275 -14.74 -10.57 16.09
N VAL A 276 -15.28 -10.52 14.89
CA VAL A 276 -15.72 -9.29 14.25
C VAL A 276 -17.19 -9.37 13.83
N HIS A 277 -17.98 -8.37 14.21
CA HIS A 277 -19.29 -8.11 13.65
C HIS A 277 -19.17 -6.94 12.65
N LEU A 278 -19.50 -7.21 11.38
CA LEU A 278 -19.35 -6.24 10.31
C LEU A 278 -20.71 -5.88 9.71
N GLU A 279 -21.16 -4.65 9.94
CA GLU A 279 -22.32 -4.05 9.29
C GLU A 279 -21.86 -3.18 8.10
N THR A 280 -22.55 -3.30 6.95
CA THR A 280 -22.16 -2.58 5.74
C THR A 280 -23.34 -1.82 5.14
N HIS A 281 -23.11 -0.53 4.79
CA HIS A 281 -24.08 0.32 4.13
C HIS A 281 -23.54 0.86 2.82
N VAL A 282 -24.37 0.98 1.78
CA VAL A 282 -23.98 1.58 0.50
C VAL A 282 -24.70 2.91 0.31
N ARG A 283 -23.92 3.99 0.18
CA ARG A 283 -24.39 5.36 -0.04
C ARG A 283 -23.92 5.92 -1.38
N VAL A 284 -24.72 6.76 -1.99
CA VAL A 284 -24.34 7.51 -3.19
C VAL A 284 -23.80 8.87 -2.75
N ASP A 285 -22.55 9.15 -3.11
CA ASP A 285 -21.86 10.43 -2.93
C ASP A 285 -21.35 10.89 -4.31
N ARG A 286 -22.15 11.71 -4.99
CA ARG A 286 -21.90 12.09 -6.39
C ARG A 286 -20.58 12.82 -6.52
N ASP A 287 -19.78 12.45 -7.51
CA ASP A 287 -18.51 13.09 -7.87
C ASP A 287 -17.55 13.28 -6.70
N TRP A 288 -17.59 12.36 -5.71
CA TRP A 288 -16.79 12.46 -4.48
C TRP A 288 -15.29 12.61 -4.76
N GLN A 289 -14.76 12.01 -5.85
CA GLN A 289 -13.35 12.10 -6.22
C GLN A 289 -12.92 13.50 -6.70
N ARG A 290 -13.86 14.37 -7.01
CA ARG A 290 -13.64 15.73 -7.54
C ARG A 290 -13.96 16.82 -6.54
N ARG A 291 -14.57 16.50 -5.40
CA ARG A 291 -14.98 17.45 -4.37
C ARG A 291 -14.05 17.41 -3.17
N ALA A 292 -13.38 18.53 -2.88
CA ALA A 292 -12.46 18.65 -1.75
C ALA A 292 -13.13 18.25 -0.42
N SER A 293 -14.34 18.74 -0.14
CA SER A 293 -15.07 18.42 1.10
C SER A 293 -15.42 16.93 1.26
N SER A 294 -15.62 16.21 0.15
CA SER A 294 -15.82 14.76 0.20
C SER A 294 -14.50 14.03 0.48
N LEU A 295 -13.40 14.45 -0.17
CA LEU A 295 -12.07 13.89 0.06
C LEU A 295 -11.62 14.13 1.50
N ASP A 296 -11.79 15.35 2.04
CA ASP A 296 -11.42 15.67 3.44
C ASP A 296 -12.15 14.77 4.44
N ARG A 297 -13.46 14.55 4.22
CA ARG A 297 -14.28 13.63 5.05
C ARG A 297 -13.83 12.18 4.96
N LEU A 298 -13.23 11.77 3.83
CA LEU A 298 -12.71 10.43 3.59
C LEU A 298 -11.25 10.26 4.05
N GLY A 299 -10.58 11.33 4.51
CA GLY A 299 -9.17 11.32 4.86
C GLY A 299 -8.23 11.25 3.65
N LEU A 300 -8.72 11.66 2.47
CA LEU A 300 -8.05 11.53 1.17
C LEU A 300 -7.54 12.87 0.63
#